data_00cf400dac8525e44eb59cb161cfe88c
#
_entry.id   00cf400dac8525e44eb59cb161cfe88c
#
_cell.length_a   1.000
_cell.length_b   1.000
_cell.length_c   1.000
_cell.angle_alpha   90.00
_cell.angle_beta   90.00
_cell.angle_gamma   90.00
#
_symmetry.space_group_name_H-M   'P 1'
#
loop_
_entity.id
_entity.type
_entity.pdbx_description
1 polymer ?
#
loop_
_entity_poly.entity_id
_entity_poly.type
_entity_poly.pdbx_seq_one_letter_code
_entity_poly.pdbx_strand_id
1 'polypeptide(L)'
;TGVQRCALPIYLGPKGTFTKIAVDAMFNGDLKKAYKNIPECIYAVIDKEVDYAVLPLENAIEGTVNLTLDHLIQVKEAHIVSEVIVPIQQHLMVHPNNKAIVKELDGIYSHSHAIAQCHHFLNEHLPSVPTHSVTSTGAAAKYVKENPNLKIAAIANHLAAKEYGLEIIKTNIHDFDNNHTRFVVLHRDKKELTSNKLEEKGYKTTIIVTLPSDQPGALHKVLSAFAWRNLNLSKIESRPMKTGLGNYYFLIDIEQKMDDVLIP
;
A
#
# COMPACT_ATOMS: atom_id res chain seq x y z
N THR A 1 3.47 -36.32 -13.16
CA THR A 1 4.39 -35.18 -13.47
C THR A 1 3.61 -33.90 -13.30
N GLY A 2 3.54 -33.41 -12.06
CA GLY A 2 2.92 -32.12 -11.74
C GLY A 2 3.83 -31.02 -12.27
N VAL A 3 3.40 -30.34 -13.33
CA VAL A 3 3.97 -29.05 -13.70
C VAL A 3 3.63 -28.10 -12.54
N GLN A 4 4.63 -27.78 -11.73
CA GLN A 4 4.54 -26.74 -10.74
C GLN A 4 4.27 -25.44 -11.52
N ARG A 5 3.00 -25.00 -11.58
CA ARG A 5 2.66 -23.70 -12.18
C ARG A 5 3.42 -22.66 -11.37
N CYS A 6 4.34 -21.95 -12.03
CA CYS A 6 4.93 -20.76 -11.42
C CYS A 6 3.77 -19.84 -11.00
N ALA A 7 3.73 -19.51 -9.72
CA ALA A 7 2.72 -18.56 -9.21
C ALA A 7 2.79 -17.26 -10.03
N LEU A 8 1.64 -16.77 -10.48
CA LEU A 8 1.52 -15.50 -11.19
C LEU A 8 1.02 -14.43 -10.21
N PRO A 9 1.92 -13.73 -9.50
CA PRO A 9 1.52 -12.62 -8.66
C PRO A 9 1.24 -11.37 -9.50
N ILE A 10 0.19 -10.66 -9.14
CA ILE A 10 -0.13 -9.35 -9.67
C ILE A 10 -0.01 -8.27 -8.62
N TYR A 11 0.02 -7.04 -9.05
CA TYR A 11 0.13 -5.89 -8.17
C TYR A 11 -0.59 -4.66 -8.75
N LEU A 12 -0.96 -3.72 -7.86
CA LEU A 12 -1.49 -2.42 -8.27
C LEU A 12 -0.40 -1.62 -9.00
N GLY A 13 -0.59 -1.44 -10.32
CA GLY A 13 0.32 -0.69 -11.18
C GLY A 13 0.22 0.83 -11.06
N PRO A 14 0.94 1.52 -11.91
CA PRO A 14 1.85 1.04 -12.97
C PRO A 14 3.16 0.45 -12.43
N LYS A 15 4.08 0.10 -13.33
CA LYS A 15 5.47 -0.23 -12.96
C LYS A 15 6.13 0.93 -12.20
N GLY A 16 7.13 0.64 -11.36
CA GLY A 16 7.81 1.67 -10.57
C GLY A 16 7.04 2.18 -9.36
N THR A 17 5.90 1.58 -8.98
CA THR A 17 5.17 1.90 -7.74
C THR A 17 5.76 1.21 -6.51
N PHE A 18 5.39 1.65 -5.31
CA PHE A 18 5.75 0.97 -4.06
C PHE A 18 5.14 -0.44 -3.97
N THR A 19 3.97 -0.66 -4.60
CA THR A 19 3.37 -2.00 -4.70
C THR A 19 4.25 -2.94 -5.53
N LYS A 20 4.97 -2.42 -6.54
CA LYS A 20 5.96 -3.22 -7.28
C LYS A 20 7.14 -3.63 -6.38
N ILE A 21 7.59 -2.75 -5.48
CA ILE A 21 8.62 -3.09 -4.48
C ILE A 21 8.09 -4.19 -3.56
N ALA A 22 6.85 -4.08 -3.08
CA ALA A 22 6.23 -5.08 -2.23
C ALA A 22 6.14 -6.46 -2.89
N VAL A 23 5.67 -6.54 -4.14
CA VAL A 23 5.59 -7.82 -4.86
C VAL A 23 6.96 -8.42 -5.15
N ASP A 24 8.00 -7.59 -5.37
CA ASP A 24 9.37 -8.06 -5.58
C ASP A 24 10.01 -8.60 -4.30
N ALA A 25 9.63 -8.06 -3.15
CA ALA A 25 10.07 -8.57 -1.86
C ALA A 25 9.45 -9.94 -1.52
N MET A 26 8.19 -10.17 -1.94
CA MET A 26 7.45 -11.38 -1.61
C MET A 26 7.71 -12.53 -2.60
N PHE A 27 7.85 -12.22 -3.88
CA PHE A 27 7.91 -13.23 -4.93
C PHE A 27 9.20 -13.14 -5.73
N ASN A 28 9.83 -14.30 -5.95
CA ASN A 28 10.97 -14.44 -6.86
C ASN A 28 10.47 -14.65 -8.31
N GLY A 29 11.25 -14.21 -9.29
CA GLY A 29 10.99 -14.41 -10.70
C GLY A 29 10.39 -13.20 -11.41
N ASP A 30 10.32 -13.26 -12.75
CA ASP A 30 10.01 -12.12 -13.60
C ASP A 30 8.53 -12.01 -13.99
N LEU A 31 7.74 -13.08 -13.78
CA LEU A 31 6.33 -13.12 -14.16
C LEU A 31 5.45 -12.39 -13.12
N LYS A 32 5.45 -11.08 -13.22
CA LYS A 32 4.61 -10.21 -12.39
C LYS A 32 3.85 -9.23 -13.28
N LYS A 33 2.52 -9.13 -13.12
CA LYS A 33 1.68 -8.30 -13.98
C LYS A 33 1.07 -7.14 -13.19
N ALA A 34 1.16 -5.94 -13.74
CA ALA A 34 0.51 -4.75 -13.20
C ALA A 34 -0.97 -4.70 -13.61
N TYR A 35 -1.86 -4.40 -12.67
CA TYR A 35 -3.27 -4.15 -12.89
C TYR A 35 -3.60 -2.68 -12.64
N LYS A 36 -4.71 -2.18 -13.19
CA LYS A 36 -5.01 -0.74 -13.21
C LYS A 36 -5.56 -0.21 -11.90
N ASN A 37 -6.34 -1.02 -11.19
CA ASN A 37 -7.01 -0.60 -9.96
C ASN A 37 -7.13 -1.77 -8.97
N ILE A 38 -7.46 -1.43 -7.72
CA ILE A 38 -7.60 -2.38 -6.60
C ILE A 38 -8.70 -3.42 -6.85
N PRO A 39 -9.93 -3.05 -7.28
CA PRO A 39 -10.97 -4.03 -7.58
C PRO A 39 -10.54 -5.07 -8.61
N GLU A 40 -9.93 -4.66 -9.73
CA GLU A 40 -9.44 -5.61 -10.74
C GLU A 40 -8.45 -6.62 -10.15
N CYS A 41 -7.55 -6.18 -9.25
CA CYS A 41 -6.62 -7.08 -8.58
C CYS A 41 -7.34 -8.12 -7.71
N ILE A 42 -8.36 -7.70 -6.96
CA ILE A 42 -9.11 -8.58 -6.05
C ILE A 42 -9.92 -9.60 -6.85
N TYR A 43 -10.65 -9.15 -7.86
CA TYR A 43 -11.47 -10.03 -8.68
C TYR A 43 -10.64 -11.01 -9.52
N ALA A 44 -9.47 -10.62 -10.02
CA ALA A 44 -8.58 -11.54 -10.73
C ALA A 44 -8.13 -12.74 -9.87
N VAL A 45 -7.98 -12.54 -8.53
CA VAL A 45 -7.71 -13.65 -7.59
C VAL A 45 -8.97 -14.51 -7.40
N ILE A 46 -10.13 -13.91 -7.22
CA ILE A 46 -11.41 -14.60 -7.02
C ILE A 46 -11.76 -15.45 -8.24
N ASP A 47 -11.62 -14.88 -9.44
CA ASP A 47 -11.94 -15.51 -10.72
C ASP A 47 -10.87 -16.52 -11.17
N LYS A 48 -9.82 -16.73 -10.37
CA LYS A 48 -8.69 -17.66 -10.66
C LYS A 48 -7.90 -17.30 -11.91
N GLU A 49 -7.91 -16.05 -12.31
CA GLU A 49 -7.05 -15.58 -13.40
C GLU A 49 -5.58 -15.55 -12.96
N VAL A 50 -5.36 -15.29 -11.67
CA VAL A 50 -4.05 -15.21 -11.03
C VAL A 50 -4.06 -15.89 -9.66
N ASP A 51 -2.86 -16.26 -9.16
CA ASP A 51 -2.75 -16.93 -7.87
C ASP A 51 -2.74 -15.93 -6.70
N TYR A 52 -2.03 -14.80 -6.85
CA TYR A 52 -1.82 -13.83 -5.79
C TYR A 52 -1.99 -12.40 -6.28
N ALA A 53 -2.52 -11.54 -5.41
CA ALA A 53 -2.51 -10.09 -5.60
C ALA A 53 -1.84 -9.40 -4.42
N VAL A 54 -0.98 -8.42 -4.70
CA VAL A 54 -0.34 -7.58 -3.69
C VAL A 54 -0.95 -6.19 -3.74
N LEU A 55 -1.52 -5.74 -2.62
CA LEU A 55 -2.26 -4.49 -2.52
C LEU A 55 -1.85 -3.70 -1.28
N PRO A 56 -1.84 -2.35 -1.34
CA PRO A 56 -1.64 -1.52 -0.15
C PRO A 56 -2.88 -1.62 0.75
N LEU A 57 -2.67 -1.79 2.06
CA LEU A 57 -3.75 -1.81 3.04
C LEU A 57 -3.69 -0.61 3.99
N GLU A 58 -2.50 -0.18 4.38
CA GLU A 58 -2.32 0.88 5.36
C GLU A 58 -0.99 1.60 5.17
N ASN A 59 -0.99 2.92 5.31
CA ASN A 59 0.22 3.74 5.35
C ASN A 59 0.35 4.38 6.74
N ALA A 60 1.57 4.47 7.27
CA ALA A 60 1.84 4.97 8.61
C ALA A 60 1.43 6.45 8.81
N ILE A 61 1.35 7.24 7.74
CA ILE A 61 0.99 8.67 7.78
C ILE A 61 -0.47 8.87 7.37
N GLU A 62 -0.88 8.26 6.25
CA GLU A 62 -2.19 8.47 5.63
C GLU A 62 -3.29 7.57 6.22
N GLY A 63 -2.89 6.54 6.98
CA GLY A 63 -3.81 5.56 7.55
C GLY A 63 -4.28 4.51 6.55
N THR A 64 -5.49 4.03 6.73
CA THR A 64 -6.05 2.91 5.98
C THR A 64 -6.35 3.25 4.53
N VAL A 65 -5.96 2.36 3.61
CA VAL A 65 -6.37 2.40 2.20
C VAL A 65 -7.82 1.91 2.09
N ASN A 66 -8.75 2.84 2.23
CA ASN A 66 -10.19 2.58 2.33
C ASN A 66 -10.72 1.68 1.21
N LEU A 67 -10.26 1.90 -0.02
CA LEU A 67 -10.74 1.13 -1.18
C LEU A 67 -10.37 -0.36 -1.06
N THR A 68 -9.16 -0.68 -0.62
CA THR A 68 -8.72 -2.06 -0.39
C THR A 68 -9.56 -2.70 0.71
N LEU A 69 -9.68 -2.01 1.85
CA LEU A 69 -10.42 -2.53 3.00
C LEU A 69 -11.90 -2.76 2.69
N ASP A 70 -12.58 -1.77 2.08
CA ASP A 70 -13.99 -1.85 1.74
C ASP A 70 -14.31 -3.04 0.83
N HIS A 71 -13.44 -3.31 -0.16
CA HIS A 71 -13.60 -4.48 -1.03
C HIS A 71 -13.34 -5.79 -0.30
N LEU A 72 -12.29 -5.86 0.53
CA LEU A 72 -11.99 -7.09 1.29
C LEU A 72 -13.10 -7.46 2.28
N ILE A 73 -13.79 -6.49 2.85
CA ILE A 73 -14.95 -6.74 3.73
C ILE A 73 -16.14 -7.31 2.96
N GLN A 74 -16.32 -6.91 1.70
CA GLN A 74 -17.46 -7.34 0.87
C GLN A 74 -17.26 -8.71 0.24
N VAL A 75 -16.02 -9.11 -0.03
CA VAL A 75 -15.70 -10.37 -0.69
C VAL A 75 -15.22 -11.40 0.33
N LYS A 76 -15.89 -12.57 0.34
CA LYS A 76 -15.53 -13.67 1.26
C LYS A 76 -14.49 -14.63 0.69
N GLU A 77 -14.29 -14.59 -0.62
CA GLU A 77 -13.46 -15.52 -1.38
C GLU A 77 -12.00 -15.08 -1.49
N ALA A 78 -11.65 -13.88 -1.05
CA ALA A 78 -10.26 -13.39 -1.03
C ALA A 78 -9.75 -13.34 0.41
N HIS A 79 -8.65 -14.05 0.67
CA HIS A 79 -8.04 -14.14 2.00
C HIS A 79 -6.68 -13.44 2.02
N ILE A 80 -6.41 -12.70 3.10
CA ILE A 80 -5.06 -12.21 3.39
C ILE A 80 -4.24 -13.42 3.87
N VAL A 81 -3.18 -13.74 3.13
CA VAL A 81 -2.32 -14.90 3.41
C VAL A 81 -0.91 -14.51 3.86
N SER A 82 -0.54 -13.25 3.67
CA SER A 82 0.71 -12.67 4.16
C SER A 82 0.67 -11.16 4.11
N GLU A 83 1.63 -10.50 4.75
CA GLU A 83 1.84 -9.06 4.66
C GLU A 83 3.32 -8.72 4.48
N VAL A 84 3.59 -7.56 3.93
CA VAL A 84 4.93 -6.99 3.81
C VAL A 84 4.89 -5.50 4.09
N ILE A 85 5.87 -5.03 4.87
CA ILE A 85 6.02 -3.62 5.21
C ILE A 85 7.15 -3.05 4.35
N VAL A 86 6.85 -1.99 3.60
CA VAL A 86 7.80 -1.33 2.70
C VAL A 86 8.03 0.10 3.18
N PRO A 87 9.30 0.52 3.40
CA PRO A 87 9.61 1.91 3.69
C PRO A 87 9.29 2.80 2.48
N ILE A 88 8.70 3.97 2.74
CA ILE A 88 8.32 4.93 1.71
C ILE A 88 9.37 6.02 1.63
N GLN A 89 10.24 5.91 0.64
CA GLN A 89 11.30 6.88 0.36
C GLN A 89 11.00 7.58 -0.96
N GLN A 90 11.01 8.91 -0.92
CA GLN A 90 10.77 9.74 -2.09
C GLN A 90 12.06 10.41 -2.55
N HIS A 91 12.28 10.42 -3.84
CA HIS A 91 13.44 11.03 -4.48
C HIS A 91 12.98 11.95 -5.59
N LEU A 92 13.72 13.05 -5.81
CA LEU A 92 13.52 13.91 -6.96
C LEU A 92 14.34 13.39 -8.13
N MET A 93 13.69 13.20 -9.27
CA MET A 93 14.33 12.64 -10.47
C MET A 93 13.92 13.37 -11.73
N VAL A 94 14.82 13.39 -12.69
CA VAL A 94 14.65 14.06 -13.98
C VAL A 94 15.03 13.14 -15.14
N HIS A 95 14.65 13.48 -16.35
CA HIS A 95 15.21 12.85 -17.54
C HIS A 95 16.73 13.11 -17.60
N PRO A 96 17.58 12.15 -18.00
CA PRO A 96 19.06 12.33 -18.05
C PRO A 96 19.51 13.58 -18.81
N ASN A 97 18.78 13.97 -19.87
CA ASN A 97 19.05 15.17 -20.65
C ASN A 97 18.92 16.47 -19.83
N ASN A 98 18.19 16.42 -18.71
CA ASN A 98 17.86 17.58 -17.88
C ASN A 98 18.63 17.62 -16.54
N LYS A 99 19.65 16.79 -16.37
CA LYS A 99 20.42 16.70 -15.12
C LYS A 99 21.03 18.04 -14.66
N ALA A 100 21.44 18.89 -15.59
CA ALA A 100 22.08 20.18 -15.29
C ALA A 100 21.09 21.30 -14.94
N ILE A 101 19.78 21.10 -15.14
CA ILE A 101 18.77 22.20 -15.16
C ILE A 101 17.89 22.20 -13.88
N VAL A 102 18.36 21.64 -12.77
CA VAL A 102 17.57 21.51 -11.53
C VAL A 102 17.01 22.83 -10.99
N LYS A 103 17.70 23.93 -11.22
CA LYS A 103 17.26 25.28 -10.81
C LYS A 103 16.28 25.95 -11.79
N GLU A 104 16.04 25.33 -12.93
CA GLU A 104 15.22 25.85 -14.03
C GLU A 104 14.04 24.91 -14.35
N LEU A 105 13.56 24.17 -13.36
CA LEU A 105 12.43 23.27 -13.56
C LEU A 105 11.14 24.04 -13.78
N ASP A 106 10.39 23.67 -14.81
CA ASP A 106 9.08 24.24 -15.15
C ASP A 106 7.95 23.56 -14.35
N GLY A 107 8.19 22.36 -13.75
CA GLY A 107 7.19 21.67 -12.96
C GLY A 107 7.69 20.36 -12.34
N ILE A 108 7.05 19.99 -11.23
CA ILE A 108 7.30 18.75 -10.48
C ILE A 108 6.02 17.94 -10.45
N TYR A 109 6.10 16.67 -10.86
CA TYR A 109 4.97 15.76 -10.99
C TYR A 109 5.07 14.65 -9.94
N SER A 110 3.96 14.36 -9.24
CA SER A 110 3.82 13.17 -8.40
C SER A 110 2.37 12.92 -8.00
N HIS A 111 2.14 11.87 -7.20
CA HIS A 111 0.88 11.70 -6.48
C HIS A 111 0.75 12.79 -5.40
N SER A 112 -0.48 13.27 -5.16
CA SER A 112 -0.73 14.36 -4.20
C SER A 112 -0.15 14.10 -2.81
N HIS A 113 -0.27 12.87 -2.29
CA HIS A 113 0.30 12.49 -0.99
C HIS A 113 1.83 12.55 -1.00
N ALA A 114 2.50 12.12 -2.09
CA ALA A 114 3.95 12.21 -2.18
C ALA A 114 4.46 13.66 -2.25
N ILE A 115 3.72 14.55 -2.93
CA ILE A 115 4.01 15.99 -2.94
C ILE A 115 3.89 16.54 -1.52
N ALA A 116 2.79 16.25 -0.82
CA ALA A 116 2.56 16.69 0.56
C ALA A 116 3.64 16.20 1.53
N GLN A 117 4.11 14.96 1.36
CA GLN A 117 5.18 14.36 2.17
C GLN A 117 6.59 14.90 1.87
N CYS A 118 6.76 15.75 0.85
CA CYS A 118 8.02 16.40 0.49
C CYS A 118 7.93 17.94 0.61
N HIS A 119 6.95 18.44 1.35
CA HIS A 119 6.61 19.85 1.40
C HIS A 119 7.77 20.74 1.92
N HIS A 120 8.47 20.31 2.97
CA HIS A 120 9.61 21.07 3.51
C HIS A 120 10.71 21.23 2.47
N PHE A 121 11.13 20.14 1.85
CA PHE A 121 12.15 20.17 0.81
C PHE A 121 11.75 21.07 -0.37
N LEU A 122 10.51 20.96 -0.84
CA LEU A 122 10.01 21.73 -1.97
C LEU A 122 9.99 23.23 -1.67
N ASN A 123 9.52 23.63 -0.50
CA ASN A 123 9.46 25.03 -0.10
C ASN A 123 10.85 25.64 0.13
N GLU A 124 11.79 24.89 0.66
CA GLU A 124 13.14 25.38 0.95
C GLU A 124 13.99 25.51 -0.33
N HIS A 125 13.89 24.51 -1.23
CA HIS A 125 14.83 24.38 -2.34
C HIS A 125 14.23 24.77 -3.71
N LEU A 126 12.91 24.64 -3.88
CA LEU A 126 12.20 24.81 -5.15
C LEU A 126 10.87 25.60 -4.99
N PRO A 127 10.87 26.72 -4.21
CA PRO A 127 9.62 27.42 -3.84
C PRO A 127 8.84 27.99 -5.03
N SER A 128 9.50 28.25 -6.13
CA SER A 128 8.89 28.85 -7.33
C SER A 128 8.47 27.81 -8.38
N VAL A 129 8.75 26.52 -8.15
CA VAL A 129 8.43 25.45 -9.12
C VAL A 129 7.03 24.90 -8.86
N PRO A 130 6.10 24.98 -9.82
CA PRO A 130 4.75 24.46 -9.64
C PRO A 130 4.76 22.93 -9.51
N THR A 131 3.85 22.42 -8.65
CA THR A 131 3.64 20.98 -8.47
C THR A 131 2.35 20.53 -9.15
N HIS A 132 2.40 19.36 -9.79
CA HIS A 132 1.29 18.79 -10.55
C HIS A 132 0.95 17.39 -10.03
N SER A 133 -0.31 17.20 -9.63
CA SER A 133 -0.78 15.91 -9.15
C SER A 133 -1.14 14.97 -10.31
N VAL A 134 -0.67 13.73 -10.22
CA VAL A 134 -0.98 12.63 -11.14
C VAL A 134 -1.42 11.39 -10.35
N THR A 135 -1.87 10.36 -11.06
CA THR A 135 -2.51 9.17 -10.47
C THR A 135 -1.59 8.32 -9.58
N SER A 136 -0.27 8.38 -9.76
CA SER A 136 0.71 7.67 -8.93
C SER A 136 2.12 8.23 -9.13
N THR A 137 3.02 7.95 -8.18
CA THR A 137 4.45 8.29 -8.30
C THR A 137 5.11 7.62 -9.51
N GLY A 138 4.71 6.37 -9.82
CA GLY A 138 5.16 5.67 -11.03
C GLY A 138 4.65 6.30 -12.33
N ALA A 139 3.43 6.83 -12.34
CA ALA A 139 2.89 7.56 -13.48
C ALA A 139 3.65 8.89 -13.71
N ALA A 140 4.03 9.57 -12.64
CA ALA A 140 4.87 10.77 -12.73
C ALA A 140 6.24 10.47 -13.37
N ALA A 141 6.91 9.43 -12.90
CA ALA A 141 8.18 8.99 -13.46
C ALA A 141 8.06 8.62 -14.95
N LYS A 142 7.00 7.90 -15.31
CA LYS A 142 6.70 7.58 -16.71
C LYS A 142 6.50 8.85 -17.54
N TYR A 143 5.76 9.81 -17.04
CA TYR A 143 5.49 11.08 -17.73
C TYR A 143 6.78 11.85 -18.00
N VAL A 144 7.69 11.94 -17.02
CA VAL A 144 9.01 12.60 -17.22
C VAL A 144 9.83 11.85 -18.27
N LYS A 145 9.81 10.49 -18.26
CA LYS A 145 10.49 9.67 -19.28
C LYS A 145 9.98 9.94 -20.70
N GLU A 146 8.66 10.10 -20.86
CA GLU A 146 8.03 10.30 -22.17
C GLU A 146 8.18 11.73 -22.70
N ASN A 147 8.65 12.68 -21.87
CA ASN A 147 8.83 14.09 -22.20
C ASN A 147 10.27 14.58 -21.99
N PRO A 148 11.26 14.03 -22.73
CA PRO A 148 12.68 14.29 -22.49
C PRO A 148 13.13 15.74 -22.75
N ASN A 149 12.34 16.49 -23.51
CA ASN A 149 12.64 17.89 -23.87
C ASN A 149 12.02 18.91 -22.89
N LEU A 150 11.16 18.46 -21.98
CA LEU A 150 10.57 19.34 -20.97
C LEU A 150 11.48 19.40 -19.74
N LYS A 151 11.62 20.60 -19.16
CA LYS A 151 12.37 20.84 -17.92
C LYS A 151 11.52 20.45 -16.71
N ILE A 152 11.17 19.17 -16.59
CA ILE A 152 10.28 18.67 -15.53
C ILE A 152 10.95 17.58 -14.69
N ALA A 153 10.48 17.44 -13.44
CA ALA A 153 10.93 16.43 -12.51
C ALA A 153 9.76 15.57 -12.02
N ALA A 154 10.07 14.37 -11.56
CA ALA A 154 9.14 13.53 -10.82
C ALA A 154 9.61 13.33 -9.38
N ILE A 155 8.66 13.18 -8.44
CA ILE A 155 8.93 12.63 -7.11
C ILE A 155 8.43 11.19 -7.12
N ALA A 156 9.35 10.24 -6.92
CA ALA A 156 9.04 8.81 -6.88
C ALA A 156 10.14 8.02 -6.14
N ASN A 157 9.95 6.69 -6.02
CA ASN A 157 10.92 5.80 -5.41
C ASN A 157 12.08 5.44 -6.37
N HIS A 158 13.15 4.85 -5.82
CA HIS A 158 14.34 4.45 -6.61
C HIS A 158 14.04 3.43 -7.72
N LEU A 159 13.03 2.55 -7.52
CA LEU A 159 12.64 1.57 -8.53
C LEU A 159 12.04 2.26 -9.76
N ALA A 160 11.28 3.35 -9.58
CA ALA A 160 10.74 4.14 -10.68
C ALA A 160 11.88 4.77 -11.52
N ALA A 161 12.90 5.30 -10.86
CA ALA A 161 14.07 5.84 -11.56
C ALA A 161 14.74 4.75 -12.42
N LYS A 162 14.96 3.57 -11.87
CA LYS A 162 15.55 2.41 -12.58
C LYS A 162 14.67 1.94 -13.74
N GLU A 163 13.36 1.77 -13.51
CA GLU A 163 12.40 1.26 -14.50
C GLU A 163 12.27 2.17 -15.72
N TYR A 164 12.28 3.49 -15.48
CA TYR A 164 12.10 4.49 -16.54
C TYR A 164 13.41 5.12 -17.03
N GLY A 165 14.56 4.72 -16.47
CA GLY A 165 15.86 5.27 -16.85
C GLY A 165 16.00 6.74 -16.52
N LEU A 166 15.48 7.19 -15.38
CA LEU A 166 15.58 8.55 -14.88
C LEU A 166 16.79 8.72 -13.95
N GLU A 167 17.30 9.92 -13.87
CA GLU A 167 18.41 10.30 -12.99
C GLU A 167 17.86 10.87 -11.68
N ILE A 168 18.23 10.28 -10.55
CA ILE A 168 17.91 10.81 -9.23
C ILE A 168 18.87 11.96 -8.94
N ILE A 169 18.33 13.17 -8.82
CA ILE A 169 19.11 14.39 -8.55
C ILE A 169 19.13 14.78 -7.07
N LYS A 170 18.15 14.30 -6.31
CA LYS A 170 18.12 14.44 -4.86
C LYS A 170 17.47 13.23 -4.23
N THR A 171 18.13 12.62 -3.27
CA THR A 171 17.64 11.45 -2.53
C THR A 171 16.94 11.84 -1.24
N ASN A 172 15.96 11.02 -0.81
CA ASN A 172 15.31 11.12 0.52
C ASN A 172 14.79 12.53 0.81
N ILE A 173 13.92 13.05 -0.07
CA ILE A 173 13.35 14.39 0.05
C ILE A 173 12.04 14.41 0.86
N HIS A 174 11.62 13.27 1.41
CA HIS A 174 10.44 13.14 2.24
C HIS A 174 10.66 13.71 3.65
N ASP A 175 9.60 14.28 4.22
CA ASP A 175 9.63 14.99 5.50
C ASP A 175 9.61 14.03 6.72
N PHE A 176 9.23 12.75 6.53
CA PHE A 176 9.03 11.77 7.59
C PHE A 176 9.83 10.50 7.33
N ASP A 177 10.90 10.26 8.09
CA ASP A 177 11.79 9.10 7.92
C ASP A 177 11.11 7.76 8.25
N ASN A 178 10.10 7.76 9.12
CA ASN A 178 9.40 6.55 9.59
C ASN A 178 8.14 6.24 8.78
N ASN A 179 8.04 6.72 7.54
CA ASN A 179 6.91 6.40 6.69
C ASN A 179 7.03 4.99 6.09
N HIS A 180 6.05 4.16 6.37
CA HIS A 180 5.96 2.79 5.85
C HIS A 180 4.55 2.52 5.32
N THR A 181 4.47 1.66 4.32
CA THR A 181 3.18 1.13 3.86
C THR A 181 3.13 -0.37 4.09
N ARG A 182 2.05 -0.83 4.71
CA ARG A 182 1.70 -2.23 4.86
C ARG A 182 0.94 -2.67 3.62
N PHE A 183 1.50 -3.65 2.92
CA PHE A 183 0.88 -4.34 1.79
C PHE A 183 0.43 -5.72 2.23
N VAL A 184 -0.69 -6.16 1.69
CA VAL A 184 -1.22 -7.50 1.92
C VAL A 184 -1.13 -8.34 0.67
N VAL A 185 -0.90 -9.62 0.86
CA VAL A 185 -0.93 -10.63 -0.20
C VAL A 185 -2.25 -11.36 -0.11
N LEU A 186 -3.00 -11.32 -1.19
CA LEU A 186 -4.29 -11.99 -1.30
C LEU A 186 -4.15 -13.31 -2.06
N HIS A 187 -4.89 -14.31 -1.62
CA HIS A 187 -5.09 -15.59 -2.29
C HIS A 187 -6.54 -16.03 -2.10
N ARG A 188 -7.04 -16.86 -3.02
CA ARG A 188 -8.40 -17.39 -2.92
C ARG A 188 -8.58 -18.38 -1.77
N ASP A 189 -7.60 -19.25 -1.55
CA ASP A 189 -7.64 -20.23 -0.47
C ASP A 189 -6.87 -19.71 0.74
N LYS A 190 -7.28 -20.12 1.96
CA LYS A 190 -6.53 -19.86 3.18
C LYS A 190 -5.24 -20.68 3.17
N LYS A 191 -4.18 -20.13 2.60
CA LYS A 191 -2.84 -20.71 2.58
C LYS A 191 -1.91 -19.85 3.42
N GLU A 192 -1.02 -20.50 4.18
CA GLU A 192 0.15 -19.77 4.71
C GLU A 192 1.16 -19.61 3.59
N LEU A 193 1.55 -18.37 3.31
CA LEU A 193 2.61 -18.05 2.38
C LEU A 193 3.90 -17.85 3.16
N THR A 194 4.74 -18.88 3.23
CA THR A 194 6.08 -18.77 3.81
C THR A 194 7.01 -18.14 2.78
N SER A 195 7.51 -16.95 3.09
CA SER A 195 8.57 -16.31 2.30
C SER A 195 9.92 -16.56 2.96
N ASN A 196 10.85 -17.15 2.24
CA ASN A 196 12.22 -17.36 2.71
C ASN A 196 13.02 -16.06 2.94
N LYS A 197 12.41 -14.90 2.67
CA LYS A 197 13.07 -13.58 2.75
C LYS A 197 12.59 -12.70 3.89
N LEU A 198 11.48 -13.06 4.54
CA LEU A 198 10.91 -12.23 5.60
C LEU A 198 11.08 -12.93 6.94
N GLU A 199 11.55 -12.21 7.94
CA GLU A 199 11.47 -12.66 9.33
C GLU A 199 10.00 -12.85 9.70
N GLU A 200 9.64 -14.00 10.26
CA GLU A 200 8.30 -14.23 10.80
C GLU A 200 8.08 -13.28 11.99
N LYS A 201 7.32 -12.22 11.77
CA LYS A 201 6.96 -11.24 12.82
C LYS A 201 5.72 -11.61 13.62
N GLY A 202 5.28 -12.88 13.54
CA GLY A 202 4.09 -13.36 14.23
C GLY A 202 2.82 -13.30 13.35
N TYR A 203 1.68 -13.52 13.99
CA TYR A 203 0.38 -13.54 13.35
C TYR A 203 -0.44 -12.31 13.73
N LYS A 204 -1.32 -11.90 12.83
CA LYS A 204 -2.29 -10.85 13.07
C LYS A 204 -3.68 -11.33 12.62
N THR A 205 -4.67 -11.12 13.46
CA THR A 205 -6.07 -11.38 13.15
C THR A 205 -6.83 -10.07 13.11
N THR A 206 -7.50 -9.79 12.00
CA THR A 206 -8.40 -8.65 11.88
C THR A 206 -9.84 -9.12 12.05
N ILE A 207 -10.56 -8.52 12.97
CA ILE A 207 -11.99 -8.81 13.20
C ILE A 207 -12.84 -7.57 12.95
N ILE A 208 -14.10 -7.82 12.60
CA ILE A 208 -15.13 -6.81 12.45
C ILE A 208 -16.15 -7.01 13.57
N VAL A 209 -16.34 -5.96 14.36
CA VAL A 209 -17.31 -5.97 15.47
C VAL A 209 -18.42 -4.98 15.18
N THR A 210 -19.66 -5.45 15.17
CA THR A 210 -20.86 -4.63 15.12
C THR A 210 -21.47 -4.56 16.50
N LEU A 211 -21.90 -3.39 16.92
CA LEU A 211 -22.60 -3.22 18.21
C LEU A 211 -24.11 -3.41 17.98
N PRO A 212 -24.80 -4.25 18.78
CA PRO A 212 -26.25 -4.50 18.62
C PRO A 212 -27.11 -3.27 18.85
N SER A 213 -26.60 -2.30 19.62
CA SER A 213 -27.26 -1.03 19.92
C SER A 213 -26.23 0.04 20.22
N ASP A 214 -26.52 1.28 19.83
CA ASP A 214 -25.71 2.45 20.19
C ASP A 214 -26.02 2.89 21.63
N GLN A 215 -25.44 2.14 22.59
CA GLN A 215 -25.58 2.44 24.02
C GLN A 215 -24.25 2.91 24.60
N PRO A 216 -24.27 3.86 25.55
CA PRO A 216 -23.09 4.26 26.29
C PRO A 216 -22.35 3.05 26.89
N GLY A 217 -21.04 2.95 26.64
CA GLY A 217 -20.21 1.85 27.15
C GLY A 217 -20.25 0.55 26.34
N ALA A 218 -21.01 0.46 25.23
CA ALA A 218 -21.06 -0.76 24.42
C ALA A 218 -19.67 -1.15 23.88
N LEU A 219 -18.92 -0.22 23.32
CA LEU A 219 -17.55 -0.46 22.86
C LEU A 219 -16.61 -0.84 24.00
N HIS A 220 -16.74 -0.23 25.20
CA HIS A 220 -15.96 -0.57 26.37
C HIS A 220 -16.14 -2.06 26.77
N LYS A 221 -17.37 -2.58 26.73
CA LYS A 221 -17.63 -4.01 27.02
C LYS A 221 -16.92 -4.93 26.04
N VAL A 222 -16.89 -4.58 24.75
CA VAL A 222 -16.15 -5.33 23.74
C VAL A 222 -14.65 -5.30 24.01
N LEU A 223 -14.08 -4.12 24.27
CA LEU A 223 -12.64 -4.00 24.56
C LEU A 223 -12.22 -4.70 25.85
N SER A 224 -13.10 -4.72 26.85
CA SER A 224 -12.86 -5.48 28.10
C SER A 224 -12.70 -6.97 27.87
N ALA A 225 -13.41 -7.55 26.90
CA ALA A 225 -13.27 -8.98 26.56
C ALA A 225 -11.87 -9.34 26.04
N PHE A 226 -11.21 -8.43 25.30
CA PHE A 226 -9.83 -8.61 24.86
C PHE A 226 -8.85 -8.42 26.03
N ALA A 227 -9.07 -7.39 26.86
CA ALA A 227 -8.23 -7.13 28.02
C ALA A 227 -8.21 -8.30 28.99
N TRP A 228 -9.38 -8.93 29.28
CA TRP A 228 -9.47 -10.09 30.17
C TRP A 228 -8.75 -11.34 29.62
N ARG A 229 -8.53 -11.39 28.30
CA ARG A 229 -7.80 -12.46 27.63
C ARG A 229 -6.33 -12.13 27.38
N ASN A 230 -5.85 -10.97 27.85
CA ASN A 230 -4.51 -10.44 27.57
C ASN A 230 -4.17 -10.37 26.07
N LEU A 231 -5.17 -10.06 25.23
CA LEU A 231 -4.97 -9.90 23.79
C LEU A 231 -4.55 -8.47 23.50
N ASN A 232 -3.39 -8.32 22.84
CA ASN A 232 -2.90 -7.01 22.40
C ASN A 232 -3.60 -6.58 21.11
N LEU A 233 -4.14 -5.35 21.14
CA LEU A 233 -4.79 -4.73 19.98
C LEU A 233 -3.84 -3.71 19.37
N SER A 234 -3.42 -3.91 18.13
CA SER A 234 -2.53 -2.97 17.42
C SER A 234 -3.28 -1.91 16.63
N LYS A 235 -4.57 -2.10 16.38
CA LYS A 235 -5.41 -1.15 15.66
C LYS A 235 -6.86 -1.25 16.10
N ILE A 236 -7.54 -0.10 16.16
CA ILE A 236 -8.99 0.00 16.21
C ILE A 236 -9.43 1.15 15.30
N GLU A 237 -10.38 0.90 14.43
CA GLU A 237 -10.92 1.88 13.48
C GLU A 237 -12.42 1.75 13.39
N SER A 238 -13.15 2.86 13.55
CA SER A 238 -14.60 2.90 13.32
C SER A 238 -14.91 3.19 11.86
N ARG A 239 -15.83 2.43 11.28
CA ARG A 239 -16.23 2.56 9.87
C ARG A 239 -17.75 2.60 9.73
N PRO A 240 -18.30 3.47 8.87
CA PRO A 240 -19.74 3.51 8.64
C PRO A 240 -20.21 2.24 7.92
N MET A 241 -21.32 1.67 8.37
CA MET A 241 -21.92 0.47 7.78
C MET A 241 -22.55 0.71 6.39
N LYS A 242 -22.68 1.98 5.96
CA LYS A 242 -23.35 2.40 4.71
C LYS A 242 -24.83 2.01 4.65
N THR A 243 -25.44 1.68 5.79
CA THR A 243 -26.88 1.36 5.94
C THR A 243 -27.71 2.53 6.46
N GLY A 244 -27.05 3.61 6.85
CA GLY A 244 -27.66 4.83 7.39
C GLY A 244 -26.66 5.60 8.24
N LEU A 245 -27.00 6.86 8.57
CA LEU A 245 -26.18 7.67 9.48
C LEU A 245 -26.26 7.09 10.89
N GLY A 246 -25.11 7.06 11.58
CA GLY A 246 -25.00 6.58 12.96
C GLY A 246 -24.71 5.08 13.12
N ASN A 247 -24.76 4.28 12.05
CA ASN A 247 -24.44 2.85 12.11
C ASN A 247 -22.95 2.64 11.78
N TYR A 248 -22.21 2.13 12.75
CA TYR A 248 -20.77 1.85 12.61
C TYR A 248 -20.45 0.40 12.94
N TYR A 249 -19.39 -0.12 12.31
CA TYR A 249 -18.67 -1.29 12.79
C TYR A 249 -17.25 -0.87 13.20
N PHE A 250 -16.63 -1.67 14.05
CA PHE A 250 -15.25 -1.49 14.47
C PHE A 250 -14.39 -2.57 13.87
N LEU A 251 -13.31 -2.14 13.23
CA LEU A 251 -12.26 -3.02 12.73
C LEU A 251 -11.16 -3.03 13.77
N ILE A 252 -10.79 -4.23 14.22
CA ILE A 252 -9.81 -4.42 15.28
C ILE A 252 -8.75 -5.41 14.82
N ASP A 253 -7.48 -4.99 14.86
CA ASP A 253 -6.33 -5.85 14.62
C ASP A 253 -5.81 -6.39 15.95
N ILE A 254 -5.69 -7.69 16.06
CA ILE A 254 -5.21 -8.43 17.23
C ILE A 254 -3.89 -9.10 16.86
N GLU A 255 -2.85 -8.92 17.67
CA GLU A 255 -1.52 -9.48 17.45
C GLU A 255 -1.44 -10.95 17.88
N GLN A 256 -2.33 -11.78 17.31
CA GLN A 256 -2.39 -13.20 17.58
C GLN A 256 -3.01 -13.96 16.39
N LYS A 257 -2.62 -15.23 16.25
CA LYS A 257 -3.28 -16.15 15.32
C LYS A 257 -4.70 -16.44 15.80
N MET A 258 -5.63 -16.51 14.87
CA MET A 258 -6.99 -17.00 15.14
C MET A 258 -6.92 -18.47 15.61
N ASP A 259 -7.54 -18.76 16.73
CA ASP A 259 -7.65 -20.10 17.28
C ASP A 259 -9.06 -20.31 17.87
N ASP A 260 -9.40 -21.58 18.17
CA ASP A 260 -10.74 -21.93 18.62
C ASP A 260 -11.05 -21.54 20.08
N VAL A 261 -10.06 -21.05 20.81
CA VAL A 261 -10.16 -20.74 22.26
C VAL A 261 -10.19 -19.25 22.52
N LEU A 262 -9.23 -18.52 21.96
CA LEU A 262 -9.06 -17.08 22.23
C LEU A 262 -9.79 -16.21 21.24
N ILE A 263 -9.80 -16.61 19.97
CA ILE A 263 -10.43 -15.91 18.85
C ILE A 263 -11.12 -16.96 17.99
N PRO A 264 -12.32 -17.42 18.38
CA PRO A 264 -13.07 -18.46 17.67
C PRO A 264 -13.64 -18.01 16.32
#